data_234c7383fb35af105a279f27b799ea48
#
_entry.id   234c7383fb35af105a279f27b799ea48
#
_cell.length_a   1.000
_cell.length_b   1.000
_cell.length_c   1.000
_cell.angle_alpha   90.00
_cell.angle_beta   90.00
_cell.angle_gamma   90.00
#
_symmetry.space_group_name_H-M   'P 1'
#
loop_
_entity.id
_entity.type
_entity.pdbx_description
1 polymer ?
#
loop_
_entity_poly.entity_id
_entity_poly.type
_entity_poly.pdbx_seq_one_letter_code
_entity_poly.pdbx_strand_id
1 'polypeptide(L)'
;MSADIQIPENLKPRDGRFGCGPSKIRPEALAALTAPGANYILGTSHRQKPVKNVVKSVREGLTSLFSLPDGYEVILGNGGSTAFWDIATLGLIEDRSQHLVFGEFSSKFASASKEAPFLGEPTVIKSEPGTHPEAVAEAGIDVYALTHNETSTGVSMPIKRPAGTDGALVLVDATSAAGGLDVNAKEFDTYYFAPQKSFASDGGLWLALMSPAAIARSEKIKASGRWIPAFFDLSIAIENSRLDQTYNTPALITLMLLDEQVKWMNANGGLKFAAGRSADSASRLYGWAEKTSYTTPFVTNPAQRSNVVGTINFDDAIDATAVAAALRANGIVDTEPYRKLGKNQLRIGMFPAVDPADIDALTASIDFVVSKL
;
A
#
# COMPACT_ATOMS: atom_id res chain seq x y z
N MET A 1 -14.16 21.30 24.30
CA MET A 1 -14.32 22.51 23.47
C MET A 1 -14.21 22.18 21.96
N SER A 2 -13.17 21.59 21.44
CA SER A 2 -13.09 21.25 19.98
C SER A 2 -14.14 20.23 19.52
N ALA A 3 -14.49 19.25 20.34
CA ALA A 3 -15.50 18.23 20.03
C ALA A 3 -16.95 18.77 19.98
N ASP A 4 -17.20 19.98 20.44
CA ASP A 4 -18.54 20.60 20.43
C ASP A 4 -18.83 21.36 19.13
N ILE A 5 -17.82 21.50 18.26
CA ILE A 5 -17.96 22.16 16.96
C ILE A 5 -18.82 21.29 16.06
N GLN A 6 -19.96 21.82 15.61
CA GLN A 6 -20.87 21.15 14.67
C GLN A 6 -20.64 21.66 13.25
N ILE A 7 -20.13 20.80 12.38
CA ILE A 7 -19.92 21.11 10.97
C ILE A 7 -21.26 21.06 10.24
N PRO A 8 -21.62 22.09 9.46
CA PRO A 8 -22.82 22.06 8.63
C PRO A 8 -22.84 20.87 7.65
N GLU A 9 -23.97 20.20 7.49
CA GLU A 9 -24.10 19.00 6.65
C GLU A 9 -23.67 19.23 5.19
N ASN A 10 -23.90 20.41 4.65
CA ASN A 10 -23.50 20.76 3.28
C ASN A 10 -21.99 20.94 3.08
N LEU A 11 -21.20 20.99 4.15
CA LEU A 11 -19.74 21.03 4.10
C LEU A 11 -19.10 19.66 4.33
N LYS A 12 -19.87 18.69 4.84
CA LYS A 12 -19.34 17.36 5.13
C LYS A 12 -19.13 16.53 3.86
N PRO A 13 -18.08 15.69 3.82
CA PRO A 13 -17.93 14.68 2.77
C PRO A 13 -19.10 13.67 2.86
N ARG A 14 -19.48 13.10 1.73
CA ARG A 14 -20.50 12.03 1.68
C ARG A 14 -20.03 10.78 2.42
N ASP A 15 -18.72 10.53 2.41
CA ASP A 15 -18.08 9.48 3.18
C ASP A 15 -16.88 10.05 3.93
N GLY A 16 -16.97 10.10 5.25
CA GLY A 16 -15.98 10.73 6.13
C GLY A 16 -14.74 9.88 6.43
N ARG A 17 -14.48 8.75 5.75
CA ARG A 17 -13.37 7.83 6.05
C ARG A 17 -12.15 8.15 5.19
N PHE A 18 -11.11 8.73 5.80
CA PHE A 18 -9.86 9.14 5.14
C PHE A 18 -8.62 8.38 5.66
N GLY A 19 -8.83 7.18 6.21
CA GLY A 19 -7.75 6.39 6.79
C GLY A 19 -6.64 6.02 5.80
N CYS A 20 -5.39 6.15 6.25
CA CYS A 20 -4.21 5.75 5.47
C CYS A 20 -3.90 4.25 5.57
N GLY A 21 -4.85 3.48 6.03
CA GLY A 21 -4.85 2.00 6.09
C GLY A 21 -5.26 1.45 7.46
N PRO A 22 -6.36 0.69 7.48
CA PRO A 22 -7.22 0.36 6.34
C PRO A 22 -7.86 1.58 5.68
N SER A 23 -8.16 1.49 4.37
CA SER A 23 -8.94 2.49 3.65
C SER A 23 -10.42 2.15 3.65
N LYS A 24 -11.27 3.12 3.26
CA LYS A 24 -12.70 2.86 3.13
C LYS A 24 -12.99 1.78 2.09
N ILE A 25 -13.97 0.93 2.36
CA ILE A 25 -14.52 -0.05 1.42
C ILE A 25 -15.68 0.60 0.67
N ARG A 26 -15.76 0.42 -0.64
CA ARG A 26 -16.87 0.95 -1.46
C ARG A 26 -18.18 0.26 -1.09
N PRO A 27 -19.32 0.99 -1.03
CA PRO A 27 -20.61 0.40 -0.71
C PRO A 27 -21.01 -0.75 -1.65
N GLU A 28 -20.66 -0.64 -2.95
CA GLU A 28 -20.97 -1.67 -3.95
C GLU A 28 -20.19 -2.97 -3.68
N ALA A 29 -18.94 -2.87 -3.22
CA ALA A 29 -18.16 -4.03 -2.82
C ALA A 29 -18.74 -4.72 -1.57
N LEU A 30 -19.23 -3.95 -0.60
CA LEU A 30 -19.94 -4.51 0.56
C LEU A 30 -21.26 -5.19 0.15
N ALA A 31 -21.99 -4.63 -0.79
CA ALA A 31 -23.23 -5.23 -1.30
C ALA A 31 -22.97 -6.59 -1.96
N ALA A 32 -21.82 -6.80 -2.58
CA ALA A 32 -21.45 -8.09 -3.19
C ALA A 32 -21.35 -9.22 -2.15
N LEU A 33 -21.01 -8.92 -0.89
CA LEU A 33 -20.94 -9.92 0.19
C LEU A 33 -22.30 -10.50 0.56
N THR A 34 -23.38 -9.81 0.25
CA THR A 34 -24.77 -10.25 0.52
C THR A 34 -25.52 -10.60 -0.75
N ALA A 35 -24.86 -10.56 -1.90
CA ALA A 35 -25.46 -10.92 -3.19
C ALA A 35 -25.85 -12.40 -3.24
N PRO A 36 -26.84 -12.80 -4.05
CA PRO A 36 -27.14 -14.21 -4.29
C PRO A 36 -25.88 -14.98 -4.73
N GLY A 37 -25.56 -16.05 -4.03
CA GLY A 37 -24.38 -16.86 -4.28
C GLY A 37 -23.15 -16.56 -3.39
N ALA A 38 -23.09 -15.44 -2.68
CA ALA A 38 -22.01 -15.15 -1.75
C ALA A 38 -21.84 -16.24 -0.66
N ASN A 39 -22.94 -16.81 -0.18
CA ASN A 39 -22.95 -17.92 0.77
C ASN A 39 -22.36 -19.23 0.24
N TYR A 40 -22.21 -19.38 -1.08
CA TYR A 40 -21.48 -20.52 -1.68
C TYR A 40 -19.96 -20.33 -1.64
N ILE A 41 -19.47 -19.15 -1.26
CA ILE A 41 -18.05 -18.83 -1.09
C ILE A 41 -17.71 -18.80 0.41
N LEU A 42 -18.47 -18.03 1.19
CA LEU A 42 -18.26 -17.89 2.64
C LEU A 42 -18.55 -19.22 3.36
N GLY A 43 -17.63 -19.64 4.21
CA GLY A 43 -17.72 -20.93 4.92
C GLY A 43 -17.38 -22.14 4.05
N THR A 44 -17.04 -21.95 2.77
CA THR A 44 -16.62 -23.05 1.89
C THR A 44 -15.11 -23.25 1.96
N SER A 45 -14.68 -24.51 1.86
CA SER A 45 -13.25 -24.82 1.83
C SER A 45 -12.56 -24.09 0.67
N HIS A 46 -11.42 -23.45 0.98
CA HIS A 46 -10.61 -22.75 -0.02
C HIS A 46 -10.03 -23.64 -1.12
N ARG A 47 -10.13 -24.98 -0.96
CA ARG A 47 -9.73 -25.99 -1.97
C ARG A 47 -10.86 -26.31 -2.95
N GLN A 48 -12.07 -25.78 -2.73
CA GLN A 48 -13.22 -25.99 -3.59
C GLN A 48 -13.36 -24.91 -4.66
N LYS A 49 -14.00 -25.27 -5.79
CA LYS A 49 -14.18 -24.40 -6.96
C LYS A 49 -14.69 -22.98 -6.62
N PRO A 50 -15.71 -22.78 -5.78
CA PRO A 50 -16.19 -21.41 -5.51
C PRO A 50 -15.10 -20.47 -5.03
N VAL A 51 -14.27 -20.88 -4.08
CA VAL A 51 -13.18 -20.05 -3.55
C VAL A 51 -12.02 -19.95 -4.53
N LYS A 52 -11.64 -21.07 -5.16
CA LYS A 52 -10.59 -21.09 -6.22
C LYS A 52 -10.91 -20.14 -7.36
N ASN A 53 -12.17 -20.05 -7.77
CA ASN A 53 -12.58 -19.14 -8.83
C ASN A 53 -12.38 -17.66 -8.43
N VAL A 54 -12.60 -17.31 -7.16
CA VAL A 54 -12.32 -15.94 -6.68
C VAL A 54 -10.82 -15.68 -6.69
N VAL A 55 -9.98 -16.61 -6.20
CA VAL A 55 -8.52 -16.47 -6.26
C VAL A 55 -8.03 -16.32 -7.70
N LYS A 56 -8.55 -17.14 -8.61
CA LYS A 56 -8.25 -17.07 -10.05
C LYS A 56 -8.62 -15.69 -10.61
N SER A 57 -9.85 -15.23 -10.33
CA SER A 57 -10.33 -13.92 -10.78
C SER A 57 -9.42 -12.77 -10.29
N VAL A 58 -9.00 -12.81 -9.02
CA VAL A 58 -8.05 -11.84 -8.46
C VAL A 58 -6.71 -11.89 -9.19
N ARG A 59 -6.14 -13.07 -9.40
CA ARG A 59 -4.85 -13.25 -10.08
C ARG A 59 -4.89 -12.74 -11.52
N GLU A 60 -5.90 -13.14 -12.29
CA GLU A 60 -6.09 -12.69 -13.67
C GLU A 60 -6.37 -11.18 -13.73
N GLY A 61 -7.20 -10.69 -12.81
CA GLY A 61 -7.54 -9.27 -12.72
C GLY A 61 -6.34 -8.38 -12.38
N LEU A 62 -5.45 -8.82 -11.48
CA LEU A 62 -4.21 -8.09 -11.16
C LEU A 62 -3.20 -8.18 -12.31
N THR A 63 -3.10 -9.32 -12.99
CA THR A 63 -2.27 -9.47 -14.20
C THR A 63 -2.67 -8.42 -15.24
N SER A 64 -3.98 -8.28 -15.49
CA SER A 64 -4.51 -7.26 -16.39
C SER A 64 -4.28 -5.84 -15.88
N LEU A 65 -4.58 -5.57 -14.60
CA LEU A 65 -4.48 -4.25 -14.00
C LEU A 65 -3.07 -3.65 -14.11
N PHE A 66 -2.05 -4.47 -13.86
CA PHE A 66 -0.65 -4.06 -13.90
C PHE A 66 0.01 -4.32 -15.26
N SER A 67 -0.74 -4.82 -16.26
CA SER A 67 -0.19 -5.18 -17.58
C SER A 67 1.09 -5.99 -17.45
N LEU A 68 1.06 -7.04 -16.62
CA LEU A 68 2.23 -7.82 -16.29
C LEU A 68 2.84 -8.45 -17.54
N PRO A 69 4.17 -8.40 -17.72
CA PRO A 69 4.84 -9.09 -18.81
C PRO A 69 4.66 -10.62 -18.75
N ASP A 70 4.87 -11.28 -19.86
CA ASP A 70 4.85 -12.74 -19.94
C ASP A 70 5.82 -13.36 -18.91
N GLY A 71 5.37 -14.42 -18.26
CA GLY A 71 6.12 -15.14 -17.23
C GLY A 71 6.04 -14.54 -15.84
N TYR A 72 5.48 -13.35 -15.66
CA TYR A 72 5.17 -12.86 -14.31
C TYR A 72 3.99 -13.63 -13.72
N GLU A 73 4.05 -13.85 -12.41
CA GLU A 73 2.97 -14.53 -11.67
C GLU A 73 2.46 -13.67 -10.52
N VAL A 74 1.16 -13.73 -10.27
CA VAL A 74 0.54 -13.16 -9.07
C VAL A 74 0.49 -14.23 -7.99
N ILE A 75 1.24 -14.00 -6.91
CA ILE A 75 1.33 -14.90 -5.76
C ILE A 75 0.60 -14.27 -4.57
N LEU A 76 -0.08 -15.07 -3.78
CA LEU A 76 -0.78 -14.59 -2.60
C LEU A 76 -0.64 -15.55 -1.42
N GLY A 77 -0.74 -15.00 -0.23
CA GLY A 77 -0.69 -15.78 1.01
C GLY A 77 -1.35 -15.06 2.17
N ASN A 78 -1.43 -15.76 3.29
CA ASN A 78 -2.02 -15.27 4.52
C ASN A 78 -1.05 -14.32 5.25
N GLY A 79 -1.60 -13.30 5.90
CA GLY A 79 -0.84 -12.32 6.67
C GLY A 79 -1.05 -10.90 6.16
N GLY A 80 0.03 -10.19 5.90
CA GLY A 80 0.05 -8.84 5.35
C GLY A 80 1.47 -8.53 4.89
N SER A 81 1.76 -7.30 4.47
CA SER A 81 3.11 -6.93 4.02
C SER A 81 4.19 -7.12 5.09
N THR A 82 3.83 -7.06 6.36
CA THR A 82 4.77 -7.37 7.46
C THR A 82 5.26 -8.82 7.37
N ALA A 83 4.37 -9.78 7.10
CA ALA A 83 4.78 -11.16 6.86
C ALA A 83 5.63 -11.30 5.59
N PHE A 84 5.38 -10.46 4.58
CA PHE A 84 6.14 -10.52 3.33
C PHE A 84 7.58 -10.02 3.50
N TRP A 85 7.89 -9.11 4.44
CA TRP A 85 9.28 -8.75 4.74
C TRP A 85 10.08 -9.97 5.22
N ASP A 86 9.52 -10.80 6.09
CA ASP A 86 10.16 -12.05 6.54
C ASP A 86 10.26 -13.06 5.39
N ILE A 87 9.19 -13.20 4.59
CA ILE A 87 9.17 -14.07 3.40
C ILE A 87 10.27 -13.66 2.40
N ALA A 88 10.40 -12.37 2.11
CA ALA A 88 11.42 -11.85 1.20
C ALA A 88 12.83 -12.04 1.76
N THR A 89 13.03 -11.78 3.04
CA THR A 89 14.30 -12.00 3.74
C THR A 89 14.72 -13.46 3.69
N LEU A 90 13.79 -14.37 3.90
CA LEU A 90 14.05 -15.81 3.91
C LEU A 90 14.22 -16.40 2.50
N GLY A 91 13.42 -15.94 1.52
CA GLY A 91 13.25 -16.61 0.24
C GLY A 91 13.73 -15.85 -1.00
N LEU A 92 14.14 -14.57 -0.89
CA LEU A 92 14.57 -13.77 -2.04
C LEU A 92 15.97 -13.16 -1.90
N ILE A 93 16.48 -12.96 -0.67
CA ILE A 93 17.84 -12.45 -0.43
C ILE A 93 18.78 -13.65 -0.27
N GLU A 94 19.79 -13.74 -1.13
CA GLU A 94 20.81 -14.80 -1.05
C GLU A 94 21.85 -14.49 0.02
N ASP A 95 22.45 -13.30 -0.05
CA ASP A 95 23.53 -12.87 0.84
C ASP A 95 23.29 -11.45 1.36
N ARG A 96 23.30 -10.42 0.49
CA ARG A 96 23.27 -9.03 0.91
C ARG A 96 22.24 -8.21 0.14
N SER A 97 21.57 -7.32 0.86
CA SER A 97 20.60 -6.38 0.30
C SER A 97 21.00 -4.93 0.53
N GLN A 98 20.50 -4.04 -0.33
CA GLN A 98 20.53 -2.59 -0.13
C GLN A 98 19.10 -2.10 0.09
N HIS A 99 18.89 -1.33 1.16
CA HIS A 99 17.58 -0.77 1.52
C HIS A 99 17.58 0.75 1.47
N LEU A 100 16.55 1.33 0.85
CA LEU A 100 16.27 2.76 0.91
C LEU A 100 15.31 3.04 2.05
N VAL A 101 15.75 3.82 3.05
CA VAL A 101 15.00 4.08 4.27
C VAL A 101 14.69 5.57 4.39
N PHE A 102 13.39 5.91 4.38
CA PHE A 102 12.90 7.28 4.47
C PHE A 102 11.59 7.41 5.27
N GLY A 103 11.33 6.41 6.12
CA GLY A 103 10.22 6.41 7.07
C GLY A 103 10.12 5.11 7.86
N GLU A 104 9.00 4.94 8.55
CA GLU A 104 8.78 3.80 9.45
C GLU A 104 8.73 2.46 8.71
N PHE A 105 8.02 2.41 7.57
CA PHE A 105 7.77 1.13 6.91
C PHE A 105 9.00 0.64 6.12
N SER A 106 9.69 1.54 5.45
CA SER A 106 10.95 1.22 4.77
C SER A 106 12.02 0.76 5.75
N SER A 107 12.07 1.29 6.99
CA SER A 107 13.03 0.85 8.00
C SER A 107 12.75 -0.57 8.52
N LYS A 108 11.51 -1.03 8.54
CA LYS A 108 11.16 -2.36 9.06
C LYS A 108 11.67 -3.49 8.20
N PHE A 109 11.60 -3.36 6.88
CA PHE A 109 12.17 -4.38 5.99
C PHE A 109 13.71 -4.41 6.11
N ALA A 110 14.36 -3.24 6.21
CA ALA A 110 15.79 -3.17 6.47
C ALA A 110 16.17 -3.88 7.79
N SER A 111 15.36 -3.69 8.85
CA SER A 111 15.58 -4.38 10.14
C SER A 111 15.41 -5.90 10.02
N ALA A 112 14.36 -6.38 9.34
CA ALA A 112 14.13 -7.81 9.12
C ALA A 112 15.33 -8.47 8.41
N SER A 113 15.89 -7.81 7.39
CA SER A 113 17.07 -8.31 6.68
C SER A 113 18.31 -8.28 7.55
N LYS A 114 18.52 -7.25 8.36
CA LYS A 114 19.65 -7.11 9.26
C LYS A 114 19.66 -8.15 10.38
N GLU A 115 18.49 -8.48 10.90
CA GLU A 115 18.34 -9.44 12.01
C GLU A 115 18.44 -10.91 11.55
N ALA A 116 18.44 -11.18 10.24
CA ALA A 116 18.54 -12.52 9.70
C ALA A 116 19.97 -13.10 9.87
N PRO A 117 20.17 -14.14 10.68
CA PRO A 117 21.50 -14.61 11.06
C PRO A 117 22.28 -15.29 9.93
N PHE A 118 21.66 -15.52 8.79
CA PHE A 118 22.20 -16.19 7.61
C PHE A 118 22.49 -15.22 6.45
N LEU A 119 22.25 -13.92 6.64
CA LEU A 119 22.52 -12.86 5.66
C LEU A 119 23.72 -12.02 6.11
N GLY A 120 24.40 -11.44 5.14
CA GLY A 120 25.40 -10.39 5.37
C GLY A 120 24.72 -9.08 5.81
N GLU A 121 25.49 -8.19 6.43
CA GLU A 121 25.01 -6.87 6.87
C GLU A 121 24.47 -6.09 5.66
N PRO A 122 23.19 -5.64 5.67
CA PRO A 122 22.62 -4.89 4.56
C PRO A 122 23.21 -3.49 4.48
N THR A 123 23.32 -2.96 3.26
CA THR A 123 23.57 -1.53 3.05
C THR A 123 22.26 -0.76 3.23
N VAL A 124 22.28 0.27 4.09
CA VAL A 124 21.10 1.11 4.36
C VAL A 124 21.39 2.55 3.97
N ILE A 125 20.73 3.04 2.93
CA ILE A 125 20.78 4.44 2.50
C ILE A 125 19.57 5.17 3.04
N LYS A 126 19.82 6.22 3.85
CA LYS A 126 18.77 6.99 4.54
C LYS A 126 18.64 8.40 3.99
N SER A 127 17.43 8.94 4.05
CA SER A 127 17.17 10.38 3.90
C SER A 127 16.29 10.90 5.01
N GLU A 128 16.24 12.23 5.13
CA GLU A 128 15.38 12.91 6.10
C GLU A 128 13.89 12.66 5.82
N PRO A 129 13.03 12.61 6.85
CA PRO A 129 11.59 12.53 6.66
C PRO A 129 11.05 13.62 5.73
N GLY A 130 10.23 13.24 4.77
CA GLY A 130 9.71 14.15 3.73
C GLY A 130 10.50 14.14 2.42
N THR A 131 11.55 13.32 2.35
CA THR A 131 12.34 13.06 1.13
C THR A 131 12.57 11.57 0.93
N HIS A 132 13.10 11.14 -0.20
CA HIS A 132 13.58 9.78 -0.42
C HIS A 132 15.02 9.77 -0.95
N PRO A 133 15.85 8.77 -0.61
CA PRO A 133 17.17 8.57 -1.19
C PRO A 133 17.08 7.86 -2.54
N GLU A 134 18.21 7.69 -3.21
CA GLU A 134 18.37 6.90 -4.44
C GLU A 134 19.25 5.68 -4.19
N ALA A 135 18.96 4.59 -4.90
CA ALA A 135 19.78 3.38 -4.86
C ALA A 135 21.08 3.60 -5.62
N VAL A 136 22.16 3.02 -5.11
CA VAL A 136 23.50 3.09 -5.71
C VAL A 136 23.97 1.68 -6.01
N ALA A 137 24.44 1.43 -7.23
CA ALA A 137 25.04 0.14 -7.58
C ALA A 137 26.23 -0.18 -6.68
N GLU A 138 26.18 -1.34 -6.03
CA GLU A 138 27.19 -1.78 -5.07
C GLU A 138 27.52 -3.26 -5.32
N ALA A 139 28.81 -3.58 -5.34
CA ALA A 139 29.26 -4.97 -5.53
C ALA A 139 28.81 -5.87 -4.36
N GLY A 140 28.34 -7.06 -4.68
CA GLY A 140 27.89 -8.06 -3.71
C GLY A 140 26.46 -7.83 -3.18
N ILE A 141 25.73 -6.84 -3.68
CA ILE A 141 24.30 -6.70 -3.42
C ILE A 141 23.53 -7.57 -4.41
N ASP A 142 22.71 -8.48 -3.90
CA ASP A 142 21.85 -9.35 -4.70
C ASP A 142 20.37 -8.94 -4.70
N VAL A 143 19.98 -8.00 -3.80
CA VAL A 143 18.65 -7.42 -3.72
C VAL A 143 18.70 -5.92 -3.44
N TYR A 144 17.98 -5.14 -4.24
CA TYR A 144 17.68 -3.73 -4.01
C TYR A 144 16.22 -3.60 -3.51
N ALA A 145 16.05 -3.18 -2.27
CA ALA A 145 14.76 -3.03 -1.61
C ALA A 145 14.31 -1.58 -1.65
N LEU A 146 13.27 -1.31 -2.43
CA LEU A 146 12.68 0.00 -2.65
C LEU A 146 11.31 0.07 -1.95
N THR A 147 10.87 1.29 -1.62
CA THR A 147 9.51 1.54 -1.10
C THR A 147 8.84 2.56 -2.00
N HIS A 148 7.79 2.14 -2.74
CA HIS A 148 7.13 3.01 -3.71
C HIS A 148 6.39 4.18 -3.05
N ASN A 149 5.77 3.93 -1.88
CA ASN A 149 5.11 4.96 -1.09
C ASN A 149 5.31 4.72 0.41
N GLU A 150 5.89 5.69 1.10
CA GLU A 150 6.08 5.65 2.56
C GLU A 150 4.89 6.30 3.26
N THR A 151 4.01 5.47 3.79
CA THR A 151 2.74 5.90 4.40
C THR A 151 2.94 6.78 5.64
N SER A 152 4.06 6.64 6.33
CA SER A 152 4.32 7.41 7.58
C SER A 152 4.64 8.88 7.31
N THR A 153 5.16 9.20 6.12
CA THR A 153 5.62 10.55 5.75
C THR A 153 4.88 11.16 4.57
N GLY A 154 4.15 10.35 3.79
CA GLY A 154 3.49 10.83 2.57
C GLY A 154 4.47 11.08 1.41
N VAL A 155 5.61 10.39 1.41
CA VAL A 155 6.60 10.44 0.33
C VAL A 155 6.36 9.31 -0.64
N SER A 156 6.32 9.60 -1.94
CA SER A 156 6.37 8.58 -2.99
C SER A 156 7.69 8.68 -3.77
N MET A 157 8.18 7.54 -4.21
CA MET A 157 9.43 7.39 -4.95
C MET A 157 9.15 6.74 -6.30
N PRO A 158 9.67 7.25 -7.41
CA PRO A 158 9.53 6.58 -8.70
C PRO A 158 10.29 5.25 -8.67
N ILE A 159 9.62 4.18 -9.13
CA ILE A 159 10.26 2.86 -9.20
C ILE A 159 11.02 2.74 -10.50
N LYS A 160 12.34 2.62 -10.35
CA LYS A 160 13.29 2.38 -11.44
C LYS A 160 14.34 1.38 -10.97
N ARG A 161 14.67 0.44 -11.84
CA ARG A 161 15.80 -0.47 -11.60
C ARG A 161 17.09 0.35 -11.56
N PRO A 162 17.90 0.25 -10.51
CA PRO A 162 19.16 0.97 -10.45
C PRO A 162 20.10 0.53 -11.59
N ALA A 163 20.75 1.48 -12.25
CA ALA A 163 21.69 1.17 -13.32
C ALA A 163 22.92 0.43 -12.79
N GLY A 164 23.44 -0.54 -13.54
CA GLY A 164 24.62 -1.32 -13.16
C GLY A 164 24.37 -2.39 -12.09
N THR A 165 23.11 -2.82 -11.92
CA THR A 165 22.71 -3.84 -10.94
C THR A 165 22.30 -5.16 -11.61
N ASP A 166 22.96 -5.52 -12.70
CA ASP A 166 22.65 -6.73 -13.47
C ASP A 166 22.73 -7.99 -12.60
N GLY A 167 21.68 -8.81 -12.65
CA GLY A 167 21.56 -10.04 -11.87
C GLY A 167 21.04 -9.88 -10.43
N ALA A 168 20.98 -8.67 -9.90
CA ALA A 168 20.30 -8.40 -8.64
C ALA A 168 18.78 -8.24 -8.84
N LEU A 169 17.99 -8.62 -7.82
CA LEU A 169 16.55 -8.42 -7.84
C LEU A 169 16.18 -7.03 -7.32
N VAL A 170 15.10 -6.46 -7.85
CA VAL A 170 14.46 -5.26 -7.33
C VAL A 170 13.16 -5.66 -6.64
N LEU A 171 13.14 -5.55 -5.31
CA LEU A 171 11.96 -5.80 -4.48
C LEU A 171 11.33 -4.48 -4.06
N VAL A 172 10.03 -4.33 -4.29
CA VAL A 172 9.32 -3.07 -4.04
C VAL A 172 8.22 -3.27 -3.01
N ASP A 173 8.35 -2.61 -1.86
CA ASP A 173 7.21 -2.44 -0.96
C ASP A 173 6.23 -1.46 -1.60
N ALA A 174 5.12 -1.99 -2.06
CA ALA A 174 4.06 -1.24 -2.70
C ALA A 174 2.78 -1.21 -1.86
N THR A 175 2.89 -1.48 -0.58
CA THR A 175 1.74 -1.67 0.31
C THR A 175 0.71 -0.55 0.19
N SER A 176 1.13 0.69 0.15
CA SER A 176 0.22 1.82 -0.03
C SER A 176 0.20 2.42 -1.44
N ALA A 177 1.08 1.94 -2.32
CA ALA A 177 1.19 2.42 -3.70
C ALA A 177 0.36 1.59 -4.69
N ALA A 178 0.38 0.26 -4.51
CA ALA A 178 -0.23 -0.67 -5.47
C ALA A 178 -1.71 -0.37 -5.71
N GLY A 179 -2.06 -0.16 -6.99
CA GLY A 179 -3.41 0.18 -7.41
C GLY A 179 -3.78 1.67 -7.26
N GLY A 180 -2.91 2.50 -6.65
CA GLY A 180 -3.15 3.94 -6.49
C GLY A 180 -2.08 4.83 -7.12
N LEU A 181 -0.91 4.26 -7.42
CA LEU A 181 0.16 4.91 -8.16
C LEU A 181 0.48 4.11 -9.44
N ASP A 182 0.95 4.81 -10.45
CA ASP A 182 1.40 4.19 -11.70
C ASP A 182 2.77 3.51 -11.51
N VAL A 183 2.98 2.37 -12.17
CA VAL A 183 4.25 1.63 -12.14
C VAL A 183 4.46 0.85 -13.43
N ASN A 184 5.71 0.78 -13.87
CA ASN A 184 6.12 -0.08 -14.98
C ASN A 184 6.63 -1.42 -14.43
N ALA A 185 5.96 -2.53 -14.77
CA ALA A 185 6.31 -3.87 -14.28
C ALA A 185 7.73 -4.33 -14.68
N LYS A 186 8.35 -3.72 -15.69
CA LYS A 186 9.73 -4.04 -16.12
C LYS A 186 10.80 -3.51 -15.14
N GLU A 187 10.42 -2.61 -14.22
CA GLU A 187 11.35 -1.97 -13.29
C GLU A 187 11.52 -2.75 -11.96
N PHE A 188 10.75 -3.82 -11.75
CA PHE A 188 10.84 -4.62 -10.54
C PHE A 188 10.84 -6.13 -10.83
N ASP A 189 11.32 -6.90 -9.85
CA ASP A 189 11.23 -8.36 -9.84
C ASP A 189 10.16 -8.87 -8.87
N THR A 190 9.92 -8.13 -7.80
CA THR A 190 8.82 -8.39 -6.87
C THR A 190 8.18 -7.08 -6.44
N TYR A 191 6.87 -6.94 -6.67
CA TYR A 191 6.06 -5.80 -6.24
C TYR A 191 4.98 -6.32 -5.30
N TYR A 192 5.17 -6.12 -3.99
CA TYR A 192 4.30 -6.73 -2.99
C TYR A 192 3.47 -5.70 -2.22
N PHE A 193 2.29 -6.12 -1.81
CA PHE A 193 1.33 -5.27 -1.12
C PHE A 193 0.33 -6.08 -0.31
N ALA A 194 -0.46 -5.37 0.50
CA ALA A 194 -1.61 -5.92 1.21
C ALA A 194 -2.88 -5.15 0.80
N PRO A 195 -4.06 -5.81 0.77
CA PRO A 195 -5.21 -5.27 0.03
C PRO A 195 -5.99 -4.18 0.77
N GLN A 196 -5.70 -3.89 2.04
CA GLN A 196 -6.44 -2.93 2.86
C GLN A 196 -6.17 -1.45 2.51
N LYS A 197 -5.38 -1.14 1.49
CA LYS A 197 -5.05 0.21 1.03
C LYS A 197 -5.85 0.56 -0.23
N SER A 198 -5.19 0.78 -1.37
CA SER A 198 -5.86 1.14 -2.63
C SER A 198 -6.89 0.11 -3.11
N PHE A 199 -6.70 -1.16 -2.75
CA PHE A 199 -7.67 -2.20 -3.08
C PHE A 199 -8.90 -2.24 -2.17
N ALA A 200 -9.02 -1.32 -1.22
CA ALA A 200 -10.25 -1.07 -0.45
C ALA A 200 -10.95 -2.34 0.04
N SER A 201 -10.16 -3.32 0.46
CA SER A 201 -10.58 -4.54 1.13
C SER A 201 -9.93 -4.58 2.51
N ASP A 202 -10.29 -5.53 3.34
CA ASP A 202 -9.72 -5.60 4.67
C ASP A 202 -8.34 -6.30 4.66
N GLY A 203 -7.65 -6.34 5.82
CA GLY A 203 -6.35 -7.01 5.98
C GLY A 203 -6.43 -8.54 5.95
N GLY A 204 -5.29 -9.19 6.20
CA GLY A 204 -5.19 -10.64 6.33
C GLY A 204 -4.58 -11.38 5.15
N LEU A 205 -4.23 -10.68 4.08
CA LEU A 205 -3.54 -11.20 2.90
C LEU A 205 -2.31 -10.35 2.56
N TRP A 206 -1.32 -10.98 1.95
CA TRP A 206 -0.33 -10.33 1.12
C TRP A 206 -0.44 -10.83 -0.32
N LEU A 207 -0.06 -9.97 -1.26
CA LEU A 207 0.03 -10.29 -2.69
C LEU A 207 1.39 -9.83 -3.20
N ALA A 208 1.92 -10.56 -4.17
CA ALA A 208 3.19 -10.21 -4.83
C ALA A 208 3.08 -10.48 -6.33
N LEU A 209 3.48 -9.50 -7.13
CA LEU A 209 3.67 -9.63 -8.57
C LEU A 209 5.14 -10.00 -8.77
N MET A 210 5.42 -11.21 -9.25
CA MET A 210 6.77 -11.76 -9.27
C MET A 210 7.26 -12.04 -10.69
N SER A 211 8.46 -11.57 -11.01
CA SER A 211 9.14 -11.89 -12.27
C SER A 211 9.62 -13.34 -12.30
N PRO A 212 9.91 -13.89 -13.50
CA PRO A 212 10.57 -15.19 -13.62
C PRO A 212 11.89 -15.27 -12.84
N ALA A 213 12.64 -14.17 -12.76
CA ALA A 213 13.89 -14.12 -12.01
C ALA A 213 13.67 -14.24 -10.49
N ALA A 214 12.63 -13.58 -9.95
CA ALA A 214 12.27 -13.70 -8.54
C ALA A 214 11.78 -15.11 -8.19
N ILE A 215 11.01 -15.74 -9.07
CA ILE A 215 10.57 -17.13 -8.90
C ILE A 215 11.76 -18.08 -8.88
N ALA A 216 12.65 -17.98 -9.87
CA ALA A 216 13.85 -18.80 -9.94
C ALA A 216 14.78 -18.59 -8.71
N ARG A 217 14.85 -17.36 -8.18
CA ARG A 217 15.59 -17.05 -6.95
C ARG A 217 15.01 -17.80 -5.75
N SER A 218 13.68 -17.81 -5.60
CA SER A 218 13.02 -18.54 -4.53
C SER A 218 13.29 -20.04 -4.60
N GLU A 219 13.22 -20.62 -5.80
CA GLU A 219 13.54 -22.04 -6.04
C GLU A 219 15.01 -22.35 -5.73
N LYS A 220 15.94 -21.49 -6.14
CA LYS A 220 17.38 -21.62 -5.84
C LYS A 220 17.65 -21.61 -4.33
N ILE A 221 17.07 -20.68 -3.60
CA ILE A 221 17.22 -20.59 -2.14
C ILE A 221 16.63 -21.82 -1.47
N LYS A 222 15.47 -22.28 -1.91
CA LYS A 222 14.87 -23.53 -1.41
C LYS A 222 15.79 -24.73 -1.61
N ALA A 223 16.39 -24.85 -2.80
CA ALA A 223 17.33 -25.92 -3.14
C ALA A 223 18.65 -25.84 -2.36
N SER A 224 19.02 -24.70 -1.80
CA SER A 224 20.23 -24.53 -0.99
C SER A 224 20.17 -25.25 0.37
N GLY A 225 18.99 -25.67 0.79
CA GLY A 225 18.75 -26.25 2.12
C GLY A 225 18.59 -25.20 3.23
N ARG A 226 18.49 -23.91 2.93
CA ARG A 226 18.14 -22.89 3.93
C ARG A 226 16.85 -23.31 4.62
N TRP A 227 16.87 -23.34 5.97
CA TRP A 227 15.66 -23.62 6.73
C TRP A 227 14.71 -22.43 6.65
N ILE A 228 13.50 -22.68 6.19
CA ILE A 228 12.42 -21.69 6.09
C ILE A 228 11.17 -22.29 6.71
N PRO A 229 10.51 -21.63 7.67
CA PRO A 229 9.23 -22.08 8.19
C PRO A 229 8.22 -22.22 7.04
N ALA A 230 7.45 -23.31 6.99
CA ALA A 230 6.53 -23.59 5.88
C ALA A 230 5.54 -22.43 5.61
N PHE A 231 5.13 -21.70 6.63
CA PHE A 231 4.24 -20.54 6.49
C PHE A 231 4.89 -19.36 5.78
N PHE A 232 6.20 -19.22 5.85
CA PHE A 232 6.98 -18.17 5.20
C PHE A 232 7.74 -18.66 3.96
N ASP A 233 7.55 -19.92 3.59
CA ASP A 233 8.20 -20.50 2.41
C ASP A 233 7.50 -20.03 1.14
N LEU A 234 8.17 -19.15 0.41
CA LEU A 234 7.65 -18.57 -0.83
C LEU A 234 7.40 -19.63 -1.91
N SER A 235 8.19 -20.72 -1.95
CA SER A 235 7.97 -21.82 -2.89
C SER A 235 6.61 -22.48 -2.66
N ILE A 236 6.23 -22.68 -1.39
CA ILE A 236 4.90 -23.22 -1.03
C ILE A 236 3.78 -22.26 -1.46
N ALA A 237 3.98 -20.95 -1.27
CA ALA A 237 3.00 -19.96 -1.69
C ALA A 237 2.84 -19.92 -3.22
N ILE A 238 3.95 -20.02 -3.97
CA ILE A 238 3.95 -20.10 -5.44
C ILE A 238 3.17 -21.33 -5.91
N GLU A 239 3.49 -22.52 -5.39
CA GLU A 239 2.80 -23.76 -5.74
C GLU A 239 1.30 -23.69 -5.48
N ASN A 240 0.89 -23.17 -4.32
CA ASN A 240 -0.53 -23.02 -3.99
C ASN A 240 -1.21 -21.98 -4.88
N SER A 241 -0.56 -20.86 -5.16
CA SER A 241 -1.12 -19.82 -6.03
C SER A 241 -1.36 -20.33 -7.46
N ARG A 242 -0.47 -21.18 -7.98
CA ARG A 242 -0.64 -21.85 -9.28
C ARG A 242 -1.86 -22.77 -9.32
N LEU A 243 -2.31 -23.25 -8.15
CA LEU A 243 -3.53 -24.04 -7.98
C LEU A 243 -4.78 -23.19 -7.67
N ASP A 244 -4.67 -21.87 -7.74
CA ASP A 244 -5.69 -20.89 -7.35
C ASP A 244 -6.14 -21.05 -5.90
N GLN A 245 -5.20 -21.18 -4.99
CA GLN A 245 -5.45 -21.30 -3.54
C GLN A 245 -4.30 -20.73 -2.73
N THR A 246 -4.47 -20.64 -1.42
CA THR A 246 -3.43 -20.33 -0.44
C THR A 246 -3.00 -21.57 0.33
N TYR A 247 -1.86 -21.53 1.00
CA TYR A 247 -1.35 -22.65 1.81
C TYR A 247 -2.34 -23.11 2.87
N ASN A 248 -2.99 -22.18 3.57
CA ASN A 248 -4.10 -22.42 4.49
C ASN A 248 -5.27 -21.48 4.16
N THR A 249 -6.42 -21.66 4.81
CA THR A 249 -7.63 -20.87 4.50
C THR A 249 -7.35 -19.37 4.53
N PRO A 250 -7.63 -18.64 3.46
CA PRO A 250 -7.47 -17.18 3.42
C PRO A 250 -8.63 -16.47 4.12
N ALA A 251 -8.48 -15.16 4.36
CA ALA A 251 -9.57 -14.29 4.76
C ALA A 251 -10.55 -14.13 3.59
N LEU A 252 -11.62 -14.94 3.54
CA LEU A 252 -12.52 -15.04 2.40
C LEU A 252 -13.24 -13.73 2.11
N ILE A 253 -13.66 -13.00 3.15
CA ILE A 253 -14.32 -11.69 2.98
C ILE A 253 -13.36 -10.70 2.33
N THR A 254 -12.12 -10.62 2.82
CA THR A 254 -11.07 -9.79 2.22
C THR A 254 -10.84 -10.16 0.75
N LEU A 255 -10.78 -11.45 0.45
CA LEU A 255 -10.58 -11.95 -0.92
C LEU A 255 -11.73 -11.55 -1.85
N MET A 256 -12.98 -11.63 -1.39
CA MET A 256 -14.14 -11.20 -2.16
C MET A 256 -14.17 -9.69 -2.39
N LEU A 257 -13.86 -8.90 -1.37
CA LEU A 257 -13.76 -7.43 -1.49
C LEU A 257 -12.64 -7.01 -2.45
N LEU A 258 -11.50 -7.71 -2.39
CA LEU A 258 -10.39 -7.50 -3.32
C LEU A 258 -10.79 -7.79 -4.76
N ASP A 259 -11.48 -8.90 -5.00
CA ASP A 259 -11.98 -9.27 -6.33
C ASP A 259 -12.91 -8.20 -6.91
N GLU A 260 -13.86 -7.71 -6.10
CA GLU A 260 -14.78 -6.63 -6.49
C GLU A 260 -14.04 -5.31 -6.76
N GLN A 261 -13.02 -5.00 -6.01
CA GLN A 261 -12.23 -3.78 -6.23
C GLN A 261 -11.38 -3.87 -7.50
N VAL A 262 -10.75 -5.01 -7.76
CA VAL A 262 -9.96 -5.26 -8.96
C VAL A 262 -10.85 -5.23 -10.21
N LYS A 263 -12.03 -5.84 -10.16
CA LYS A 263 -13.04 -5.77 -11.25
C LYS A 263 -13.46 -4.33 -11.52
N TRP A 264 -13.75 -3.56 -10.47
CA TRP A 264 -14.13 -2.15 -10.60
C TRP A 264 -13.02 -1.33 -11.26
N MET A 265 -11.77 -1.49 -10.83
CA MET A 265 -10.64 -0.79 -11.43
C MET A 265 -10.49 -1.12 -12.91
N ASN A 266 -10.51 -2.42 -13.26
CA ASN A 266 -10.36 -2.87 -14.65
C ASN A 266 -11.52 -2.40 -15.54
N ALA A 267 -12.76 -2.47 -15.06
CA ALA A 267 -13.93 -2.04 -15.81
C ALA A 267 -13.96 -0.53 -16.11
N ASN A 268 -13.23 0.28 -15.35
CA ASN A 268 -13.19 1.73 -15.51
C ASN A 268 -11.90 2.25 -16.18
N GLY A 269 -11.01 1.38 -16.67
CA GLY A 269 -9.80 1.78 -17.37
C GLY A 269 -8.49 1.38 -16.68
N GLY A 270 -8.56 0.45 -15.75
CA GLY A 270 -7.39 -0.19 -15.14
C GLY A 270 -6.59 0.72 -14.21
N LEU A 271 -5.29 0.50 -14.16
CA LEU A 271 -4.39 1.23 -13.28
C LEU A 271 -4.37 2.74 -13.58
N LYS A 272 -4.47 3.12 -14.85
CA LYS A 272 -4.53 4.53 -15.26
C LYS A 272 -5.73 5.26 -14.66
N PHE A 273 -6.89 4.63 -14.63
CA PHE A 273 -8.10 5.17 -13.99
C PHE A 273 -7.89 5.30 -12.48
N ALA A 274 -7.42 4.24 -11.83
CA ALA A 274 -7.25 4.21 -10.38
C ALA A 274 -6.20 5.23 -9.89
N ALA A 275 -5.03 5.28 -10.54
CA ALA A 275 -3.99 6.27 -10.27
C ALA A 275 -4.46 7.71 -10.57
N GLY A 276 -5.25 7.88 -11.64
CA GLY A 276 -5.85 9.18 -12.00
C GLY A 276 -6.79 9.73 -10.92
N ARG A 277 -7.61 8.87 -10.29
CA ARG A 277 -8.47 9.28 -9.16
C ARG A 277 -7.65 9.74 -7.96
N SER A 278 -6.59 8.98 -7.61
CA SER A 278 -5.69 9.37 -6.53
C SER A 278 -4.97 10.69 -6.84
N ALA A 279 -4.52 10.88 -8.07
CA ALA A 279 -3.87 12.13 -8.51
C ALA A 279 -4.83 13.32 -8.46
N ASP A 280 -6.10 13.17 -8.84
CA ASP A 280 -7.12 14.23 -8.72
C ASP A 280 -7.33 14.59 -7.23
N SER A 281 -7.52 13.60 -6.36
CA SER A 281 -7.63 13.81 -4.91
C SER A 281 -6.42 14.54 -4.35
N ALA A 282 -5.21 14.14 -4.73
CA ALA A 282 -3.96 14.76 -4.29
C ALA A 282 -3.84 16.21 -4.77
N SER A 283 -4.20 16.49 -6.04
CA SER A 283 -4.21 17.84 -6.60
C SER A 283 -5.12 18.78 -5.81
N ARG A 284 -6.30 18.30 -5.39
CA ARG A 284 -7.25 19.07 -4.58
C ARG A 284 -6.69 19.34 -3.18
N LEU A 285 -6.19 18.31 -2.49
CA LEU A 285 -5.64 18.45 -1.14
C LEU A 285 -4.42 19.38 -1.12
N TYR A 286 -3.43 19.14 -1.98
CA TYR A 286 -2.22 19.96 -2.00
C TYR A 286 -2.49 21.37 -2.53
N GLY A 287 -3.38 21.52 -3.51
CA GLY A 287 -3.79 22.83 -4.02
C GLY A 287 -4.52 23.68 -2.96
N TRP A 288 -5.30 23.07 -2.07
CA TRP A 288 -5.86 23.73 -0.89
C TRP A 288 -4.74 24.09 0.10
N ALA A 289 -3.89 23.13 0.46
CA ALA A 289 -2.86 23.34 1.47
C ALA A 289 -1.84 24.44 1.10
N GLU A 290 -1.53 24.62 -0.18
CA GLU A 290 -0.61 25.65 -0.66
C GLU A 290 -1.26 27.05 -0.72
N LYS A 291 -2.59 27.13 -0.80
CA LYS A 291 -3.33 28.41 -0.83
C LYS A 291 -3.77 28.87 0.54
N THR A 292 -3.81 27.98 1.50
CA THR A 292 -4.30 28.24 2.86
C THR A 292 -3.17 28.78 3.71
N SER A 293 -3.41 29.93 4.39
CA SER A 293 -2.36 30.64 5.12
C SER A 293 -1.81 29.93 6.36
N TYR A 294 -2.53 28.94 6.87
CA TYR A 294 -2.19 28.21 8.10
C TYR A 294 -1.78 26.75 7.84
N THR A 295 -1.58 26.35 6.60
CA THR A 295 -1.13 25.00 6.25
C THR A 295 0.03 25.00 5.25
N THR A 296 0.82 23.92 5.28
CA THR A 296 1.83 23.64 4.27
C THR A 296 1.94 22.13 4.03
N PRO A 297 2.16 21.66 2.80
CA PRO A 297 2.50 20.26 2.56
C PRO A 297 3.80 19.90 3.29
N PHE A 298 3.79 18.79 4.05
CA PHE A 298 5.01 18.34 4.75
C PHE A 298 6.11 17.95 3.76
N VAL A 299 5.76 17.28 2.68
CA VAL A 299 6.68 16.98 1.59
C VAL A 299 6.82 18.22 0.71
N THR A 300 7.93 18.92 0.87
CA THR A 300 8.17 20.23 0.23
C THR A 300 8.41 20.11 -1.28
N ASN A 301 9.10 19.04 -1.73
CA ASN A 301 9.30 18.80 -3.16
C ASN A 301 8.03 18.17 -3.78
N PRO A 302 7.32 18.87 -4.68
CA PRO A 302 6.10 18.36 -5.30
C PRO A 302 6.28 17.01 -6.02
N ALA A 303 7.46 16.77 -6.60
CA ALA A 303 7.77 15.52 -7.31
C ALA A 303 7.88 14.30 -6.39
N GLN A 304 8.01 14.51 -5.08
CA GLN A 304 8.11 13.44 -4.09
C GLN A 304 6.82 13.29 -3.25
N ARG A 305 5.80 14.12 -3.51
CA ARG A 305 4.51 14.02 -2.81
C ARG A 305 3.75 12.78 -3.23
N SER A 306 3.21 12.08 -2.26
CA SER A 306 2.34 10.93 -2.50
C SER A 306 0.97 11.37 -3.01
N ASN A 307 0.47 10.69 -4.05
CA ASN A 307 -0.91 10.87 -4.51
C ASN A 307 -1.92 10.02 -3.73
N VAL A 308 -1.46 9.12 -2.85
CA VAL A 308 -2.34 8.22 -2.07
C VAL A 308 -2.37 8.54 -0.58
N VAL A 309 -1.37 9.27 -0.05
CA VAL A 309 -1.30 9.70 1.34
C VAL A 309 -0.77 11.12 1.41
N GLY A 310 -1.64 12.06 1.75
CA GLY A 310 -1.26 13.47 1.94
C GLY A 310 -0.92 13.75 3.40
N THR A 311 0.21 14.41 3.66
CA THR A 311 0.62 14.89 4.98
C THR A 311 0.69 16.41 4.96
N ILE A 312 -0.14 17.06 5.78
CA ILE A 312 -0.31 18.51 5.79
C ILE A 312 0.04 19.04 7.18
N ASN A 313 1.06 19.90 7.25
CA ASN A 313 1.42 20.63 8.45
C ASN A 313 0.44 21.76 8.73
N PHE A 314 0.23 22.04 10.00
CA PHE A 314 -0.46 23.23 10.47
C PHE A 314 0.53 24.17 11.18
N ASP A 315 0.25 25.47 11.11
CA ASP A 315 0.99 26.47 11.87
C ASP A 315 0.83 26.20 13.38
N ASP A 316 1.83 26.61 14.17
CA ASP A 316 1.86 26.37 15.62
C ASP A 316 0.67 26.99 16.38
N ALA A 317 0.01 27.98 15.80
CA ALA A 317 -1.20 28.59 16.36
C ALA A 317 -2.44 27.69 16.30
N ILE A 318 -2.40 26.59 15.49
CA ILE A 318 -3.52 25.69 15.29
C ILE A 318 -3.10 24.27 15.68
N ASP A 319 -3.75 23.71 16.69
CA ASP A 319 -3.53 22.31 17.10
C ASP A 319 -4.24 21.35 16.14
N ALA A 320 -3.48 20.67 15.29
CA ALA A 320 -4.00 19.66 14.37
C ALA A 320 -4.71 18.49 15.09
N THR A 321 -4.34 18.20 16.35
CA THR A 321 -5.03 17.19 17.16
C THR A 321 -6.45 17.65 17.52
N ALA A 322 -6.60 18.94 17.86
CA ALA A 322 -7.91 19.53 18.13
C ALA A 322 -8.80 19.55 16.87
N VAL A 323 -8.19 19.86 15.71
CA VAL A 323 -8.88 19.77 14.39
C VAL A 323 -9.34 18.33 14.12
N ALA A 324 -8.46 17.33 14.24
CA ALA A 324 -8.81 15.93 14.03
C ALA A 324 -9.92 15.46 14.98
N ALA A 325 -9.90 15.89 16.25
CA ALA A 325 -10.92 15.56 17.23
C ALA A 325 -12.30 16.14 16.85
N ALA A 326 -12.33 17.40 16.37
CA ALA A 326 -13.58 18.03 15.87
C ALA A 326 -14.10 17.33 14.61
N LEU A 327 -13.22 16.99 13.66
CA LEU A 327 -13.58 16.22 12.46
C LEU A 327 -14.19 14.87 12.86
N ARG A 328 -13.55 14.13 13.76
CA ARG A 328 -14.02 12.82 14.25
C ARG A 328 -15.38 12.90 14.93
N ALA A 329 -15.62 13.92 15.74
CA ALA A 329 -16.92 14.16 16.37
C ALA A 329 -18.06 14.41 15.34
N ASN A 330 -17.69 14.81 14.12
CA ASN A 330 -18.62 15.03 13.00
C ASN A 330 -18.62 13.89 11.96
N GLY A 331 -18.03 12.73 12.29
CA GLY A 331 -18.03 11.55 11.41
C GLY A 331 -16.93 11.56 10.33
N ILE A 332 -15.99 12.52 10.39
CA ILE A 332 -14.83 12.58 9.50
C ILE A 332 -13.63 12.00 10.25
N VAL A 333 -13.21 10.79 9.91
CA VAL A 333 -12.35 9.96 10.76
C VAL A 333 -11.01 9.60 10.10
N ASP A 334 -10.07 9.22 10.98
CA ASP A 334 -8.76 8.68 10.63
C ASP A 334 -7.85 9.65 9.86
N THR A 335 -7.97 10.94 10.21
CA THR A 335 -7.16 12.03 9.68
C THR A 335 -5.95 12.35 10.57
N GLU A 336 -5.77 11.66 11.69
CA GLU A 336 -4.72 11.90 12.67
C GLU A 336 -3.31 11.70 12.08
N PRO A 337 -2.29 12.43 12.58
CA PRO A 337 -0.91 12.30 12.13
C PRO A 337 -0.33 10.92 12.48
N TYR A 338 0.77 10.57 11.82
CA TYR A 338 1.54 9.40 12.23
C TYR A 338 2.26 9.68 13.55
N ARG A 339 1.83 9.03 14.64
CA ARG A 339 2.25 9.34 16.01
C ARG A 339 3.76 9.42 16.21
N LYS A 340 4.53 8.49 15.60
CA LYS A 340 5.99 8.44 15.77
C LYS A 340 6.71 9.60 15.09
N LEU A 341 6.09 10.29 14.14
CA LEU A 341 6.68 11.44 13.47
C LEU A 341 6.65 12.70 14.34
N GLY A 342 5.66 12.79 15.26
CA GLY A 342 5.59 13.88 16.27
C GLY A 342 5.39 15.27 15.69
N LYS A 343 4.73 15.39 14.53
CA LYS A 343 4.48 16.66 13.85
C LYS A 343 3.05 17.15 14.06
N ASN A 344 2.85 18.47 14.06
CA ASN A 344 1.54 19.12 14.05
C ASN A 344 0.92 19.02 12.66
N GLN A 345 0.26 17.88 12.36
CA GLN A 345 -0.16 17.49 11.02
C GLN A 345 -1.52 16.82 11.02
N LEU A 346 -2.18 16.85 9.85
CA LEU A 346 -3.15 15.82 9.44
C LEU A 346 -2.53 14.92 8.36
N ARG A 347 -2.98 13.66 8.32
CA ARG A 347 -2.59 12.67 7.33
C ARG A 347 -3.83 12.06 6.68
N ILE A 348 -3.97 12.27 5.38
CA ILE A 348 -5.19 12.01 4.60
C ILE A 348 -4.95 10.88 3.63
N GLY A 349 -5.75 9.83 3.71
CA GLY A 349 -5.79 8.77 2.70
C GLY A 349 -6.57 9.23 1.46
N MET A 350 -5.93 9.12 0.29
CA MET A 350 -6.47 9.50 -1.01
C MET A 350 -6.50 8.32 -1.98
N PHE A 351 -6.78 7.13 -1.45
CA PHE A 351 -6.84 5.90 -2.23
C PHE A 351 -7.97 5.94 -3.26
N PRO A 352 -7.92 5.13 -4.33
CA PRO A 352 -8.90 5.19 -5.42
C PRO A 352 -10.37 5.09 -5.00
N ALA A 353 -10.69 4.43 -3.88
CA ALA A 353 -12.04 4.33 -3.35
C ALA A 353 -12.55 5.64 -2.72
N VAL A 354 -11.67 6.57 -2.37
CA VAL A 354 -12.04 7.93 -1.92
C VAL A 354 -12.53 8.73 -3.12
N ASP A 355 -13.69 9.36 -3.02
CA ASP A 355 -14.17 10.24 -4.07
C ASP A 355 -13.39 11.56 -4.03
N PRO A 356 -12.83 12.05 -5.16
CA PRO A 356 -12.14 13.34 -5.18
C PRO A 356 -12.99 14.51 -4.65
N ALA A 357 -14.32 14.48 -4.84
CA ALA A 357 -15.22 15.49 -4.28
C ALA A 357 -15.30 15.45 -2.74
N ASP A 358 -15.07 14.28 -2.11
CA ASP A 358 -14.99 14.17 -0.66
C ASP A 358 -13.73 14.86 -0.10
N ILE A 359 -12.66 15.01 -0.90
CA ILE A 359 -11.48 15.80 -0.51
C ILE A 359 -11.80 17.30 -0.45
N ASP A 360 -12.56 17.83 -1.41
CA ASP A 360 -13.00 19.23 -1.35
C ASP A 360 -13.87 19.49 -0.12
N ALA A 361 -14.80 18.57 0.17
CA ALA A 361 -15.65 18.66 1.36
C ALA A 361 -14.85 18.50 2.66
N LEU A 362 -13.82 17.64 2.69
CA LEU A 362 -12.91 17.52 3.83
C LEU A 362 -12.17 18.85 4.08
N THR A 363 -11.59 19.46 3.05
CA THR A 363 -10.85 20.71 3.20
C THR A 363 -11.77 21.86 3.64
N ALA A 364 -13.00 21.95 3.11
CA ALA A 364 -14.00 22.91 3.56
C ALA A 364 -14.42 22.66 5.04
N SER A 365 -14.52 21.39 5.46
CA SER A 365 -14.76 21.04 6.86
C SER A 365 -13.60 21.45 7.77
N ILE A 366 -12.37 21.28 7.34
CA ILE A 366 -11.16 21.72 8.08
C ILE A 366 -11.18 23.24 8.23
N ASP A 367 -11.40 23.99 7.14
CA ASP A 367 -11.47 25.47 7.16
C ASP A 367 -12.56 25.95 8.15
N PHE A 368 -13.73 25.30 8.13
CA PHE A 368 -14.80 25.61 9.07
C PHE A 368 -14.38 25.36 10.51
N VAL A 369 -13.79 24.21 10.82
CA VAL A 369 -13.33 23.86 12.17
C VAL A 369 -12.29 24.87 12.65
N VAL A 370 -11.28 25.17 11.83
CA VAL A 370 -10.22 26.14 12.18
C VAL A 370 -10.81 27.52 12.45
N SER A 371 -11.84 27.95 11.72
CA SER A 371 -12.52 29.24 11.97
C SER A 371 -13.26 29.30 13.31
N LYS A 372 -13.44 28.17 14.01
CA LYS A 372 -14.16 28.04 15.30
C LYS A 372 -13.24 27.71 16.48
N LEU A 373 -11.97 27.37 16.22
CA LEU A 373 -10.94 27.15 17.25
C LEU A 373 -10.32 28.47 17.69
#